data_73dd75983e1c6c9a02f2da10a270b27c
#
_entry.id   73dd75983e1c6c9a02f2da10a270b27c
#
_cell.length_a   1.000
_cell.length_b   1.000
_cell.length_c   1.000
_cell.angle_alpha   90.00
_cell.angle_beta   90.00
_cell.angle_gamma   90.00
#
_symmetry.space_group_name_H-M   'P 1'
#
loop_
_entity.id
_entity.type
_entity.pdbx_description
1 polymer ?
#
loop_
_entity_poly.entity_id
_entity_poly.type
_entity_poly.pdbx_seq_one_letter_code
_entity_poly.pdbx_strand_id
1 'polypeptide(L)'
;MKRCFYSMMAAMALLLLSACSSDDELSQGNGNEALVSFNVELSGGMQNKAISDGTTAKNLTVHVFDENGTYLSELDKTVELNEKKKSVSINLVKGKTYSFLFWASVNKENSPYSFGVDGKTITVDYNDAKANDESRDAFLGVVKNKVVEASFEESVTLKRPFAQINFLTDDIETAKTGGLTIDENPQSSVTISNAATTLDPFTNTVGGITEAEVIFGDAKMPIAEKLTIGAETSAKDYNYLGTAYFLVPAEGAIEDAGKSKTTLNSATLKIKGINGEGLKVENVPVQWNYRTNIYGSLLTATGNFNVTIVPDYDGSHNEEVKTKQVTTVDQVDEAIQSGATEVIVTEAPKEDATITIPKVFEQDNETAVSISIPATTVAITIEENTQEAQYAPEEVTITAPTTSNLTINLPNSTVTLNGESYTTVTATTADNTLIIPEGVKVETVSYT
;
A
#
# COMPACT_ATOMS: atom_id res chain seq x y z
N MET A 1 49.85 -19.69 47.06
CA MET A 1 48.56 -19.14 46.65
C MET A 1 48.21 -19.45 45.18
N LYS A 2 48.33 -20.69 44.70
CA LYS A 2 48.01 -21.09 43.31
C LYS A 2 47.24 -22.42 43.19
N ARG A 3 46.64 -22.92 44.27
CA ARG A 3 45.93 -24.20 44.31
C ARG A 3 44.42 -24.09 44.70
N CYS A 4 43.89 -22.90 45.02
CA CYS A 4 42.46 -22.73 45.35
C CYS A 4 41.63 -22.17 44.18
N PHE A 5 42.21 -21.85 43.01
CA PHE A 5 41.49 -21.25 41.91
C PHE A 5 40.88 -22.28 40.92
N TYR A 6 41.37 -23.53 40.95
CA TYR A 6 40.90 -24.56 40.03
C TYR A 6 39.72 -25.41 40.57
N SER A 7 39.47 -25.39 41.89
CA SER A 7 38.32 -26.08 42.46
C SER A 7 37.01 -25.32 42.43
N MET A 8 37.05 -23.99 42.15
CA MET A 8 35.86 -23.16 42.06
C MET A 8 35.29 -23.07 40.64
N MET A 9 36.09 -23.37 39.61
CA MET A 9 35.65 -23.39 38.21
C MET A 9 35.01 -24.75 37.82
N ALA A 10 35.27 -25.83 38.56
CA ALA A 10 34.65 -27.15 38.29
C ALA A 10 33.25 -27.27 38.93
N ALA A 11 32.91 -26.49 39.94
CA ALA A 11 31.60 -26.47 40.56
C ALA A 11 30.55 -25.61 39.86
N MET A 12 30.98 -24.70 38.95
CA MET A 12 30.09 -23.81 38.22
C MET A 12 29.67 -24.37 36.83
N ALA A 13 30.33 -25.43 36.37
CA ALA A 13 30.01 -26.13 35.13
C ALA A 13 28.95 -27.24 35.25
N LEU A 14 28.51 -27.58 36.47
CA LEU A 14 27.50 -28.62 36.73
C LEU A 14 26.11 -28.09 37.09
N LEU A 15 25.92 -26.77 37.11
CA LEU A 15 24.63 -26.14 37.42
C LEU A 15 23.89 -25.58 36.18
N LEU A 16 24.39 -25.82 34.96
CA LEU A 16 23.73 -25.37 33.73
C LEU A 16 23.07 -26.50 32.91
N LEU A 17 22.87 -27.68 33.49
CA LEU A 17 22.24 -28.85 32.82
C LEU A 17 20.90 -29.26 33.46
N SER A 18 20.26 -28.40 34.23
CA SER A 18 18.92 -28.66 34.79
C SER A 18 17.92 -27.54 34.52
N ALA A 19 17.87 -27.09 33.26
CA ALA A 19 16.78 -26.25 32.82
C ALA A 19 16.36 -26.66 31.42
N CYS A 20 15.14 -27.16 31.33
CA CYS A 20 14.35 -27.58 30.19
C CYS A 20 14.43 -29.07 29.85
N SER A 21 13.79 -29.86 30.64
CA SER A 21 12.94 -30.92 30.11
C SER A 21 11.52 -30.68 30.59
N SER A 22 10.81 -29.79 29.99
CA SER A 22 9.41 -30.03 29.75
C SER A 22 9.37 -30.86 28.45
N ASP A 23 9.66 -32.15 28.60
CA ASP A 23 9.08 -33.16 27.76
C ASP A 23 7.57 -33.08 27.98
N ASP A 24 6.89 -32.16 27.26
CA ASP A 24 5.56 -32.45 26.80
C ASP A 24 5.72 -33.63 25.86
N GLU A 25 5.62 -34.84 26.43
CA GLU A 25 5.41 -36.06 25.67
C GLU A 25 4.27 -35.76 24.71
N LEU A 26 4.61 -35.65 23.40
CA LEU A 26 3.62 -35.72 22.31
C LEU A 26 2.82 -36.98 22.61
N SER A 27 1.65 -36.85 23.21
CA SER A 27 0.84 -38.00 23.61
C SER A 27 0.63 -38.81 22.34
N GLN A 28 1.17 -40.06 22.34
CA GLN A 28 1.05 -40.94 21.20
C GLN A 28 -0.44 -41.16 20.98
N GLY A 29 -0.95 -40.58 19.87
CA GLY A 29 -2.32 -40.77 19.43
C GLY A 29 -2.64 -42.26 19.38
N ASN A 30 -3.86 -42.64 19.62
CA ASN A 30 -4.39 -43.99 19.58
C ASN A 30 -3.92 -44.66 18.29
N GLY A 31 -3.13 -45.75 18.35
CA GLY A 31 -2.39 -46.47 17.31
C GLY A 31 -2.47 -46.04 15.84
N ASN A 32 -3.60 -45.47 15.39
CA ASN A 32 -3.87 -45.06 14.01
C ASN A 32 -3.94 -43.52 13.83
N GLU A 33 -3.72 -42.75 14.89
CA GLU A 33 -3.75 -41.29 14.86
C GLU A 33 -2.37 -40.68 15.15
N ALA A 34 -2.11 -39.50 14.65
CA ALA A 34 -0.94 -38.66 14.90
C ALA A 34 -1.37 -37.29 15.39
N LEU A 35 -0.66 -36.76 16.37
CA LEU A 35 -0.82 -35.38 16.80
C LEU A 35 0.00 -34.48 15.89
N VAL A 36 -0.68 -33.60 15.15
CA VAL A 36 -0.06 -32.59 14.30
C VAL A 36 -0.19 -31.24 15.00
N SER A 37 0.94 -30.56 15.20
CA SER A 37 1.02 -29.28 15.88
C SER A 37 1.52 -28.22 14.92
N PHE A 38 0.82 -27.08 14.87
CA PHE A 38 1.23 -25.92 14.11
C PHE A 38 1.63 -24.77 15.02
N ASN A 39 2.84 -24.27 14.86
CA ASN A 39 3.32 -23.05 15.51
C ASN A 39 3.01 -21.87 14.61
N VAL A 40 1.87 -21.23 14.86
CA VAL A 40 1.33 -20.14 14.04
C VAL A 40 1.86 -18.80 14.53
N GLU A 41 2.36 -17.98 13.61
CA GLU A 41 2.82 -16.63 13.87
C GLU A 41 2.15 -15.63 12.89
N LEU A 42 1.66 -14.50 13.40
CA LEU A 42 1.16 -13.41 12.58
C LEU A 42 2.35 -12.60 12.02
N SER A 43 2.40 -12.42 10.69
CA SER A 43 3.37 -11.49 10.09
C SER A 43 3.07 -10.06 10.53
N GLY A 44 4.10 -9.32 10.86
CA GLY A 44 3.97 -7.92 11.24
C GLY A 44 5.22 -7.46 11.97
N GLY A 45 5.88 -6.43 11.41
CA GLY A 45 7.13 -5.90 11.92
C GLY A 45 7.06 -5.49 13.38
N MET A 46 8.16 -5.67 14.10
CA MET A 46 8.38 -5.21 15.47
C MET A 46 8.49 -3.67 15.57
N GLN A 47 7.64 -2.94 14.86
CA GLN A 47 7.60 -1.50 15.03
C GLN A 47 6.40 -1.14 15.91
N ASN A 48 6.65 -0.34 16.94
CA ASN A 48 5.66 0.24 17.84
C ASN A 48 4.71 1.19 17.08
N LYS A 49 3.82 0.62 16.28
CA LYS A 49 2.83 1.39 15.53
C LYS A 49 1.45 1.04 16.07
N ALA A 50 0.69 2.02 16.51
CA ALA A 50 -0.66 1.85 17.02
C ALA A 50 -1.66 1.41 15.92
N ILE A 51 -1.29 1.55 14.64
CA ILE A 51 -2.13 1.19 13.48
C ILE A 51 -1.47 0.02 12.76
N SER A 52 -2.26 -1.03 12.45
CA SER A 52 -1.85 -2.26 11.75
C SER A 52 -0.81 -3.10 12.51
N ASP A 53 -0.88 -3.13 13.82
CA ASP A 53 0.02 -3.92 14.65
C ASP A 53 -0.41 -5.39 14.81
N GLY A 54 -1.60 -5.77 14.29
CA GLY A 54 -2.17 -7.11 14.36
C GLY A 54 -2.76 -7.49 15.72
N THR A 55 -2.78 -6.58 16.69
CA THR A 55 -3.28 -6.88 18.06
C THR A 55 -4.80 -7.01 18.14
N THR A 56 -5.53 -6.60 17.09
CA THR A 56 -6.99 -6.78 17.00
C THR A 56 -7.39 -8.19 16.60
N ALA A 57 -6.52 -8.98 16.00
CA ALA A 57 -6.77 -10.39 15.74
C ALA A 57 -6.74 -11.18 17.05
N LYS A 58 -7.92 -11.60 17.53
CA LYS A 58 -8.11 -12.25 18.83
C LYS A 58 -8.36 -13.74 18.73
N ASN A 59 -8.74 -14.25 17.56
CA ASN A 59 -9.02 -15.66 17.32
C ASN A 59 -8.22 -16.17 16.14
N LEU A 60 -7.68 -17.37 16.30
CA LEU A 60 -7.15 -18.19 15.24
C LEU A 60 -8.10 -19.35 14.99
N THR A 61 -8.64 -19.47 13.79
CA THR A 61 -9.43 -20.60 13.29
C THR A 61 -8.59 -21.41 12.33
N VAL A 62 -8.64 -22.73 12.46
CA VAL A 62 -8.01 -23.67 11.53
C VAL A 62 -9.10 -24.57 10.96
N HIS A 63 -9.29 -24.50 9.65
CA HIS A 63 -10.14 -25.42 8.91
C HIS A 63 -9.30 -26.53 8.29
N VAL A 64 -9.83 -27.76 8.27
CA VAL A 64 -9.14 -28.94 7.79
C VAL A 64 -9.86 -29.51 6.57
N PHE A 65 -9.08 -29.94 5.59
CA PHE A 65 -9.59 -30.52 4.33
C PHE A 65 -8.90 -31.85 4.05
N ASP A 66 -9.64 -32.79 3.46
CA ASP A 66 -9.07 -34.05 2.99
C ASP A 66 -8.28 -33.89 1.68
N GLU A 67 -7.75 -35.00 1.17
CA GLU A 67 -6.99 -35.06 -0.08
C GLU A 67 -7.75 -34.60 -1.33
N ASN A 68 -9.08 -34.64 -1.29
CA ASN A 68 -9.98 -34.22 -2.36
C ASN A 68 -10.41 -32.74 -2.21
N GLY A 69 -9.95 -32.05 -1.16
CA GLY A 69 -10.38 -30.70 -0.82
C GLY A 69 -11.74 -30.63 -0.16
N THR A 70 -12.27 -31.76 0.37
CA THR A 70 -13.51 -31.80 1.13
C THR A 70 -13.28 -31.23 2.53
N TYR A 71 -14.13 -30.32 2.95
CA TYR A 71 -14.06 -29.68 4.25
C TYR A 71 -14.47 -30.66 5.38
N LEU A 72 -13.60 -30.81 6.37
CA LEU A 72 -13.78 -31.69 7.54
C LEU A 72 -14.06 -30.85 8.79
N SER A 73 -15.28 -30.28 8.86
CA SER A 73 -15.64 -29.31 9.92
C SER A 73 -15.54 -29.84 11.34
N GLU A 74 -15.62 -31.17 11.52
CA GLU A 74 -15.45 -31.84 12.81
C GLU A 74 -14.00 -31.75 13.36
N LEU A 75 -13.04 -31.45 12.49
CA LEU A 75 -11.62 -31.28 12.86
C LEU A 75 -11.23 -29.83 13.10
N ASP A 76 -12.16 -28.89 12.91
CA ASP A 76 -11.90 -27.46 13.11
C ASP A 76 -11.40 -27.15 14.50
N LYS A 77 -10.48 -26.20 14.55
CA LYS A 77 -9.98 -25.63 15.80
C LYS A 77 -10.14 -24.12 15.78
N THR A 78 -10.68 -23.57 16.86
CA THR A 78 -10.64 -22.13 17.13
C THR A 78 -9.99 -21.93 18.48
N VAL A 79 -8.94 -21.11 18.51
CA VAL A 79 -8.18 -20.79 19.73
C VAL A 79 -8.02 -19.29 19.87
N GLU A 80 -8.00 -18.83 21.11
CA GLU A 80 -7.79 -17.42 21.41
C GLU A 80 -6.33 -17.04 21.19
N LEU A 81 -6.12 -15.88 20.53
CA LEU A 81 -4.83 -15.23 20.32
C LEU A 81 -4.63 -14.15 21.37
N ASN A 82 -3.80 -14.39 22.37
CA ASN A 82 -3.37 -13.40 23.35
C ASN A 82 -2.07 -12.72 22.93
N GLU A 83 -1.33 -13.34 22.03
CA GLU A 83 -0.05 -12.91 21.46
C GLU A 83 -0.04 -13.17 19.95
N LYS A 84 0.95 -12.63 19.25
CA LYS A 84 1.13 -12.86 17.80
C LYS A 84 1.53 -14.30 17.45
N LYS A 85 1.83 -15.14 18.43
CA LYS A 85 2.21 -16.54 18.27
C LYS A 85 1.28 -17.44 19.04
N LYS A 86 0.88 -18.56 18.42
CA LYS A 86 0.03 -19.57 19.06
C LYS A 86 0.31 -20.95 18.46
N SER A 87 0.43 -21.96 19.35
CA SER A 87 0.43 -23.36 18.91
C SER A 87 -0.99 -23.91 18.93
N VAL A 88 -1.34 -24.66 17.89
CA VAL A 88 -2.61 -25.39 17.76
C VAL A 88 -2.33 -26.83 17.33
N SER A 89 -2.97 -27.79 17.98
CA SER A 89 -2.75 -29.22 17.73
C SER A 89 -4.04 -29.91 17.32
N ILE A 90 -3.95 -30.84 16.37
CA ILE A 90 -5.06 -31.59 15.79
C ILE A 90 -4.65 -33.07 15.71
N ASN A 91 -5.53 -33.98 16.18
CA ASN A 91 -5.36 -35.40 15.96
C ASN A 91 -5.86 -35.80 14.58
N LEU A 92 -5.01 -36.43 13.78
CA LEU A 92 -5.28 -36.80 12.41
C LEU A 92 -4.96 -38.27 12.14
N VAL A 93 -5.67 -38.87 11.19
CA VAL A 93 -5.45 -40.28 10.82
C VAL A 93 -4.13 -40.43 10.03
N LYS A 94 -3.27 -41.36 10.45
CA LYS A 94 -2.02 -41.68 9.75
C LYS A 94 -2.28 -42.24 8.35
N GLY A 95 -1.38 -41.93 7.42
CA GLY A 95 -1.46 -42.38 6.04
C GLY A 95 -2.45 -41.57 5.18
N LYS A 96 -3.05 -40.54 5.75
CA LYS A 96 -3.97 -39.61 5.01
C LYS A 96 -3.28 -38.30 4.69
N THR A 97 -3.76 -37.67 3.63
CA THR A 97 -3.31 -36.34 3.20
C THR A 97 -4.34 -35.29 3.59
N TYR A 98 -3.88 -34.20 4.18
CA TYR A 98 -4.73 -33.08 4.59
C TYR A 98 -4.20 -31.75 4.08
N SER A 99 -5.11 -30.79 3.96
CA SER A 99 -4.78 -29.38 3.75
C SER A 99 -5.42 -28.54 4.85
N PHE A 100 -4.81 -27.39 5.17
CA PHE A 100 -5.21 -26.57 6.30
C PHE A 100 -5.31 -25.11 5.85
N LEU A 101 -6.36 -24.45 6.32
CA LEU A 101 -6.57 -23.02 6.21
C LEU A 101 -6.49 -22.40 7.60
N PHE A 102 -5.60 -21.46 7.79
CA PHE A 102 -5.43 -20.70 9.03
C PHE A 102 -5.96 -19.30 8.82
N TRP A 103 -6.84 -18.87 9.70
CA TRP A 103 -7.44 -17.54 9.67
C TRP A 103 -7.39 -16.90 11.05
N ALA A 104 -6.73 -15.75 11.15
CA ALA A 104 -6.70 -14.98 12.37
C ALA A 104 -7.38 -13.63 12.17
N SER A 105 -8.35 -13.30 13.02
CA SER A 105 -9.13 -12.05 12.96
C SER A 105 -9.73 -11.69 14.30
N VAL A 106 -10.52 -10.61 14.33
CA VAL A 106 -11.37 -10.23 15.47
C VAL A 106 -12.35 -11.36 15.84
N ASN A 107 -12.95 -11.29 17.00
CA ASN A 107 -13.96 -12.26 17.46
C ASN A 107 -15.08 -12.46 16.44
N LYS A 108 -15.54 -13.71 16.31
CA LYS A 108 -16.52 -14.14 15.30
C LYS A 108 -17.82 -13.31 15.31
N GLU A 109 -18.30 -12.88 16.46
CA GLU A 109 -19.56 -12.11 16.58
C GLU A 109 -19.49 -10.72 15.91
N ASN A 110 -18.28 -10.14 15.80
CA ASN A 110 -18.06 -8.82 15.24
C ASN A 110 -17.20 -8.87 13.96
N SER A 111 -16.99 -10.07 13.41
CA SER A 111 -16.12 -10.24 12.25
C SER A 111 -16.83 -9.78 10.97
N PRO A 112 -16.21 -8.91 10.16
CA PRO A 112 -16.70 -8.58 8.83
C PRO A 112 -16.43 -9.69 7.82
N TYR A 113 -15.95 -10.85 8.29
CA TYR A 113 -15.56 -11.99 7.47
C TYR A 113 -16.43 -13.21 7.78
N SER A 114 -16.81 -13.94 6.74
CA SER A 114 -17.53 -15.20 6.87
C SER A 114 -16.93 -16.25 5.94
N PHE A 115 -17.12 -17.53 6.31
CA PHE A 115 -16.74 -18.65 5.47
C PHE A 115 -17.94 -19.24 4.78
N GLY A 116 -17.78 -19.62 3.52
CA GLY A 116 -18.76 -20.43 2.80
C GLY A 116 -18.93 -21.80 3.42
N VAL A 117 -19.98 -22.51 3.01
CA VAL A 117 -20.25 -23.90 3.46
C VAL A 117 -19.14 -24.87 3.07
N ASP A 118 -18.29 -24.48 2.13
CA ASP A 118 -17.10 -25.21 1.69
C ASP A 118 -15.91 -25.04 2.65
N GLY A 119 -16.04 -24.22 3.68
CA GLY A 119 -15.01 -23.95 4.68
C GLY A 119 -13.79 -23.15 4.17
N LYS A 120 -13.72 -22.83 2.86
CA LYS A 120 -12.55 -22.19 2.24
C LYS A 120 -12.84 -20.84 1.61
N THR A 121 -14.02 -20.64 1.04
CA THR A 121 -14.39 -19.34 0.46
C THR A 121 -14.60 -18.31 1.55
N ILE A 122 -13.78 -17.28 1.57
CA ILE A 122 -13.89 -16.17 2.52
C ILE A 122 -14.68 -15.05 1.85
N THR A 123 -15.71 -14.55 2.54
CA THR A 123 -16.50 -13.40 2.10
C THR A 123 -16.22 -12.21 3.01
N VAL A 124 -16.02 -11.04 2.42
CA VAL A 124 -15.81 -9.76 3.11
C VAL A 124 -17.09 -8.94 3.04
N ASP A 125 -17.62 -8.57 4.20
CA ASP A 125 -18.76 -7.66 4.31
C ASP A 125 -18.26 -6.21 4.48
N TYR A 126 -18.67 -5.35 3.54
CA TYR A 126 -18.42 -3.92 3.58
C TYR A 126 -19.64 -3.10 4.03
N ASN A 127 -20.78 -3.73 4.30
CA ASN A 127 -21.93 -3.01 4.83
C ASN A 127 -21.57 -2.39 6.18
N ASP A 128 -21.94 -1.13 6.36
CA ASP A 128 -21.63 -0.35 7.58
C ASP A 128 -20.14 -0.29 7.94
N ALA A 129 -19.24 -0.61 7.00
CA ALA A 129 -17.81 -0.48 7.21
C ALA A 129 -17.44 0.94 7.65
N LYS A 130 -16.48 1.05 8.56
CA LYS A 130 -15.98 2.34 9.05
C LYS A 130 -14.53 2.55 8.64
N ALA A 131 -14.17 3.80 8.37
CA ALA A 131 -12.77 4.17 8.27
C ALA A 131 -12.08 3.98 9.64
N ASN A 132 -10.76 3.83 9.62
CA ASN A 132 -9.96 3.73 10.85
C ASN A 132 -10.33 2.55 11.76
N ASP A 133 -10.90 1.49 11.19
CA ASP A 133 -11.37 0.31 11.92
C ASP A 133 -10.33 -0.81 11.88
N GLU A 134 -9.50 -0.88 12.91
CA GLU A 134 -8.45 -1.90 13.07
C GLU A 134 -9.03 -3.33 13.26
N SER A 135 -10.33 -3.48 13.57
CA SER A 135 -10.97 -4.80 13.65
C SER A 135 -11.05 -5.51 12.30
N ARG A 136 -10.81 -4.79 11.20
CA ARG A 136 -10.70 -5.33 9.86
C ARG A 136 -9.33 -5.88 9.50
N ASP A 137 -8.37 -5.79 10.42
CA ASP A 137 -7.06 -6.43 10.24
C ASP A 137 -7.19 -7.95 10.43
N ALA A 138 -6.86 -8.74 9.41
CA ALA A 138 -6.95 -10.19 9.44
C ALA A 138 -5.80 -10.85 8.68
N PHE A 139 -5.51 -12.11 9.04
CA PHE A 139 -4.35 -12.84 8.57
C PHE A 139 -4.73 -14.22 8.07
N LEU A 140 -4.05 -14.68 7.06
CA LEU A 140 -4.29 -15.91 6.33
C LEU A 140 -3.01 -16.71 6.15
N GLY A 141 -3.11 -18.03 6.28
CA GLY A 141 -2.08 -18.99 5.88
C GLY A 141 -2.71 -20.25 5.34
N VAL A 142 -2.00 -20.94 4.45
CA VAL A 142 -2.46 -22.22 3.87
C VAL A 142 -1.31 -23.21 3.86
N VAL A 143 -1.58 -24.42 4.35
CA VAL A 143 -0.69 -25.58 4.20
C VAL A 143 -1.41 -26.60 3.34
N LYS A 144 -0.81 -27.01 2.20
CA LYS A 144 -1.46 -27.89 1.21
C LYS A 144 -0.84 -29.26 1.17
N ASN A 145 -1.69 -30.28 0.99
CA ASN A 145 -1.30 -31.65 0.65
C ASN A 145 -0.27 -32.27 1.61
N LYS A 146 -0.47 -32.11 2.92
CA LYS A 146 0.39 -32.66 3.94
C LYS A 146 0.04 -34.12 4.24
N VAL A 147 0.96 -35.04 3.97
CA VAL A 147 0.80 -36.45 4.34
C VAL A 147 1.14 -36.61 5.81
N VAL A 148 0.25 -37.22 6.59
CA VAL A 148 0.41 -37.46 8.03
C VAL A 148 0.89 -38.89 8.27
N GLU A 149 2.20 -39.13 8.29
CA GLU A 149 2.76 -40.44 8.57
C GLU A 149 2.98 -40.70 10.09
N ALA A 150 3.34 -39.65 10.80
CA ALA A 150 3.59 -39.64 12.25
C ALA A 150 3.26 -38.27 12.83
N SER A 151 3.29 -38.11 14.15
CA SER A 151 3.22 -36.83 14.81
C SER A 151 4.34 -35.89 14.36
N PHE A 152 4.03 -34.65 14.10
CA PHE A 152 5.03 -33.64 13.69
C PHE A 152 4.60 -32.21 14.13
N GLU A 153 5.57 -31.33 14.08
CA GLU A 153 5.36 -29.88 14.26
C GLU A 153 5.75 -29.14 12.99
N GLU A 154 4.99 -28.08 12.67
CA GLU A 154 5.25 -27.21 11.53
C GLU A 154 4.99 -25.72 11.89
N SER A 155 5.86 -24.84 11.43
CA SER A 155 5.69 -23.40 11.62
C SER A 155 4.92 -22.81 10.46
N VAL A 156 3.91 -21.96 10.75
CA VAL A 156 3.08 -21.30 9.76
C VAL A 156 3.05 -19.79 10.03
N THR A 157 3.52 -19.02 9.07
CA THR A 157 3.44 -17.55 9.13
C THR A 157 2.20 -17.09 8.38
N LEU A 158 1.30 -16.38 9.07
CA LEU A 158 0.11 -15.81 8.46
C LEU A 158 0.41 -14.42 7.92
N LYS A 159 -0.07 -14.13 6.72
CA LYS A 159 0.03 -12.83 6.04
C LYS A 159 -1.35 -12.22 5.81
N ARG A 160 -1.42 -10.92 5.63
CA ARG A 160 -2.69 -10.23 5.34
C ARG A 160 -3.10 -10.47 3.89
N PRO A 161 -4.32 -10.97 3.62
CA PRO A 161 -4.87 -11.02 2.26
C PRO A 161 -5.43 -9.65 1.81
N PHE A 162 -5.20 -8.61 2.60
CA PHE A 162 -5.71 -7.26 2.40
C PHE A 162 -4.57 -6.28 2.06
N ALA A 163 -4.94 -5.22 1.35
CA ALA A 163 -4.18 -3.98 1.39
C ALA A 163 -4.74 -3.06 2.47
N GLN A 164 -3.89 -2.19 2.99
CA GLN A 164 -4.31 -1.04 3.78
C GLN A 164 -3.99 0.22 2.98
N ILE A 165 -4.97 1.11 2.83
CA ILE A 165 -4.75 2.45 2.30
C ILE A 165 -4.73 3.45 3.45
N ASN A 166 -3.77 4.38 3.42
CA ASN A 166 -3.58 5.41 4.42
C ASN A 166 -3.54 6.78 3.76
N PHE A 167 -4.23 7.73 4.35
CA PHE A 167 -4.09 9.15 4.04
C PHE A 167 -3.38 9.83 5.20
N LEU A 168 -2.27 10.52 4.92
CA LEU A 168 -1.34 11.02 5.90
C LEU A 168 -0.97 12.47 5.59
N THR A 169 -0.86 13.33 6.61
CA THR A 169 -0.57 14.75 6.40
C THR A 169 0.53 15.28 7.31
N ASP A 170 1.25 16.27 6.84
CA ASP A 170 2.31 16.99 7.57
C ASP A 170 1.95 18.44 7.89
N ASP A 171 0.78 18.92 7.45
CA ASP A 171 0.43 20.34 7.42
C ASP A 171 -0.66 20.76 8.42
N ILE A 172 -0.91 19.97 9.47
CA ILE A 172 -1.95 20.27 10.47
C ILE A 172 -1.77 21.67 11.07
N GLU A 173 -0.57 22.03 11.47
CA GLU A 173 -0.29 23.32 12.11
C GLU A 173 -0.35 24.47 11.09
N THR A 174 0.08 24.23 9.86
CA THR A 174 -0.04 25.20 8.76
C THR A 174 -1.50 25.46 8.44
N ALA A 175 -2.31 24.39 8.37
CA ALA A 175 -3.75 24.50 8.12
C ALA A 175 -4.46 25.29 9.21
N LYS A 176 -4.18 25.03 10.48
CA LYS A 176 -4.73 25.78 11.61
C LYS A 176 -4.34 27.25 11.57
N THR A 177 -3.06 27.54 11.26
CA THR A 177 -2.56 28.92 11.14
C THR A 177 -3.25 29.64 9.98
N GLY A 178 -3.58 28.92 8.90
CA GLY A 178 -4.36 29.40 7.77
C GLY A 178 -5.85 29.60 8.05
N GLY A 179 -6.31 29.30 9.27
CA GLY A 179 -7.70 29.47 9.70
C GLY A 179 -8.57 28.21 9.62
N LEU A 180 -8.01 27.05 9.28
CA LEU A 180 -8.75 25.80 9.31
C LEU A 180 -9.07 25.39 10.75
N THR A 181 -10.35 25.19 11.04
CA THR A 181 -10.79 24.67 12.33
C THR A 181 -10.89 23.13 12.25
N ILE A 182 -10.10 22.44 13.06
CA ILE A 182 -10.20 20.98 13.22
C ILE A 182 -10.93 20.74 14.55
N ASP A 183 -12.05 20.03 14.50
CA ASP A 183 -12.84 19.70 15.69
C ASP A 183 -12.02 18.93 16.74
N GLU A 184 -12.46 18.94 18.00
CA GLU A 184 -11.83 18.13 19.07
C GLU A 184 -11.89 16.61 18.79
N ASN A 185 -12.93 16.15 18.09
CA ASN A 185 -13.12 14.77 17.67
C ASN A 185 -13.36 14.72 16.16
N PRO A 186 -12.34 14.99 15.34
CA PRO A 186 -12.49 15.03 13.91
C PRO A 186 -12.83 13.64 13.37
N GLN A 187 -13.67 13.59 12.35
CA GLN A 187 -14.11 12.36 11.70
C GLN A 187 -13.71 12.34 10.23
N SER A 188 -13.35 11.17 9.74
CA SER A 188 -13.09 10.96 8.32
C SER A 188 -13.75 9.69 7.81
N SER A 189 -14.00 9.65 6.52
CA SER A 189 -14.41 8.48 5.77
C SER A 189 -13.45 8.25 4.61
N VAL A 190 -13.33 6.98 4.19
CA VAL A 190 -12.51 6.58 3.05
C VAL A 190 -13.40 5.85 2.07
N THR A 191 -13.34 6.22 0.80
CA THR A 191 -14.06 5.54 -0.28
C THR A 191 -13.06 4.96 -1.26
N ILE A 192 -13.24 3.72 -1.67
CA ILE A 192 -12.41 3.05 -2.67
C ILE A 192 -13.28 2.46 -3.78
N SER A 193 -12.73 2.41 -4.98
CA SER A 193 -13.36 1.74 -6.12
C SER A 193 -12.93 0.29 -6.24
N ASN A 194 -13.71 -0.52 -6.94
CA ASN A 194 -13.38 -1.87 -7.39
C ASN A 194 -12.73 -2.82 -6.36
N ALA A 195 -13.16 -2.79 -5.08
CA ALA A 195 -12.72 -3.77 -4.08
C ALA A 195 -13.28 -5.16 -4.37
N ALA A 196 -12.56 -6.21 -4.01
CA ALA A 196 -13.08 -7.58 -4.07
C ALA A 196 -13.86 -7.94 -2.80
N THR A 197 -14.83 -8.85 -2.92
CA THR A 197 -15.66 -9.28 -1.79
C THR A 197 -15.48 -10.75 -1.42
N THR A 198 -14.86 -11.56 -2.27
CA THR A 198 -14.62 -12.99 -2.01
C THR A 198 -13.19 -13.40 -2.32
N LEU A 199 -12.69 -14.38 -1.57
CA LEU A 199 -11.36 -14.97 -1.75
C LEU A 199 -11.44 -16.47 -1.55
N ASP A 200 -10.89 -17.26 -2.49
CA ASP A 200 -10.51 -18.67 -2.28
C ASP A 200 -8.99 -18.75 -2.07
N PRO A 201 -8.52 -19.00 -0.85
CA PRO A 201 -7.09 -19.01 -0.53
C PRO A 201 -6.32 -20.21 -1.13
N PHE A 202 -7.01 -21.29 -1.49
CA PHE A 202 -6.37 -22.46 -2.09
C PHE A 202 -6.02 -22.25 -3.56
N THR A 203 -6.83 -21.47 -4.25
CA THR A 203 -6.59 -21.10 -5.66
C THR A 203 -6.03 -19.70 -5.81
N ASN A 204 -6.01 -18.90 -4.72
CA ASN A 204 -5.66 -17.48 -4.72
C ASN A 204 -6.53 -16.66 -5.69
N THR A 205 -7.78 -17.06 -5.87
CA THR A 205 -8.72 -16.34 -6.73
C THR A 205 -9.59 -15.41 -5.92
N VAL A 206 -9.78 -14.21 -6.42
CA VAL A 206 -10.72 -13.22 -5.88
C VAL A 206 -11.95 -13.10 -6.77
N GLY A 207 -13.07 -12.71 -6.18
CA GLY A 207 -14.31 -12.53 -6.88
C GLY A 207 -15.17 -11.43 -6.27
N GLY A 208 -16.35 -11.19 -6.86
CA GLY A 208 -17.26 -10.17 -6.39
C GLY A 208 -16.67 -8.78 -6.43
N ILE A 209 -15.86 -8.47 -7.46
CA ILE A 209 -15.29 -7.13 -7.62
C ILE A 209 -16.43 -6.14 -7.77
N THR A 210 -16.46 -5.14 -6.89
CA THR A 210 -17.55 -4.15 -6.85
C THR A 210 -17.41 -3.18 -8.01
N GLU A 211 -18.48 -2.98 -8.78
CA GLU A 211 -18.58 -1.89 -9.75
C GLU A 211 -18.84 -0.55 -9.04
N ALA A 212 -19.56 -0.60 -7.92
CA ALA A 212 -19.83 0.55 -7.08
C ALA A 212 -18.65 0.81 -6.10
N GLU A 213 -18.52 2.05 -5.69
CA GLU A 213 -17.57 2.43 -4.65
C GLU A 213 -17.92 1.78 -3.31
N VAL A 214 -16.89 1.32 -2.59
CA VAL A 214 -17.00 0.85 -1.21
C VAL A 214 -16.70 2.01 -0.28
N ILE A 215 -17.67 2.33 0.58
CA ILE A 215 -17.57 3.45 1.51
C ILE A 215 -17.26 2.91 2.91
N PHE A 216 -16.09 3.28 3.43
CA PHE A 216 -15.76 3.17 4.84
C PHE A 216 -16.21 4.46 5.53
N GLY A 217 -17.38 4.40 6.17
CA GLY A 217 -18.09 5.55 6.70
C GLY A 217 -17.35 6.29 7.81
N ASP A 218 -17.89 7.43 8.20
CA ASP A 218 -17.29 8.32 9.19
C ASP A 218 -16.90 7.61 10.48
N ALA A 219 -15.64 7.82 10.89
CA ALA A 219 -15.09 7.40 12.15
C ALA A 219 -14.10 8.43 12.69
N LYS A 220 -13.76 8.33 13.98
CA LYS A 220 -12.77 9.20 14.60
C LYS A 220 -11.43 9.09 13.86
N MET A 221 -10.89 10.23 13.46
CA MET A 221 -9.57 10.31 12.82
C MET A 221 -8.46 9.95 13.82
N PRO A 222 -7.51 9.09 13.45
CA PRO A 222 -6.35 8.77 14.27
C PRO A 222 -5.25 9.86 14.17
N ILE A 223 -5.62 11.12 14.22
CA ILE A 223 -4.76 12.28 13.95
C ILE A 223 -3.58 12.42 14.93
N ALA A 224 -3.65 11.78 16.09
CA ALA A 224 -2.53 11.74 17.04
C ALA A 224 -1.45 10.72 16.65
N GLU A 225 -1.81 9.73 15.84
CA GLU A 225 -0.90 8.71 15.36
C GLU A 225 -0.09 9.21 14.17
N LYS A 226 1.16 8.79 14.10
CA LYS A 226 2.11 9.23 13.07
C LYS A 226 2.79 8.08 12.39
N LEU A 227 3.11 8.30 11.12
CA LEU A 227 4.01 7.45 10.34
C LEU A 227 5.22 8.27 9.90
N THR A 228 6.42 7.79 10.19
CA THR A 228 7.65 8.39 9.70
C THR A 228 7.97 7.84 8.32
N ILE A 229 8.10 8.71 7.33
CA ILE A 229 8.39 8.35 5.93
C ILE A 229 9.68 9.04 5.50
N GLY A 230 10.53 8.34 4.73
CA GLY A 230 11.80 8.83 4.20
C GLY A 230 13.01 8.10 4.76
N ALA A 231 14.21 8.39 4.20
CA ALA A 231 15.48 7.87 4.67
C ALA A 231 15.88 8.54 6.01
N GLU A 232 16.74 7.90 6.80
CA GLU A 232 17.13 8.39 8.15
C GLU A 232 17.51 9.88 8.20
N THR A 233 18.12 10.43 7.15
CA THR A 233 18.55 11.84 7.08
C THR A 233 17.45 12.81 6.63
N SER A 234 16.36 12.30 6.04
CA SER A 234 15.23 13.07 5.51
C SER A 234 13.87 12.58 5.99
N ALA A 235 13.85 11.72 7.01
CA ALA A 235 12.63 11.18 7.57
C ALA A 235 11.73 12.27 8.14
N LYS A 236 10.45 12.23 7.80
CA LYS A 236 9.43 13.18 8.25
C LYS A 236 8.22 12.45 8.80
N ASP A 237 7.63 13.01 9.84
CA ASP A 237 6.43 12.49 10.48
C ASP A 237 5.17 13.01 9.80
N TYR A 238 4.25 12.10 9.46
CA TYR A 238 2.95 12.40 8.91
C TYR A 238 1.85 11.87 9.82
N ASN A 239 0.86 12.69 10.12
CA ASN A 239 -0.28 12.31 10.95
C ASN A 239 -1.33 11.56 10.11
N TYR A 240 -1.94 10.53 10.65
CA TYR A 240 -3.01 9.80 9.97
C TYR A 240 -4.30 10.63 9.92
N LEU A 241 -4.90 10.73 8.73
CA LEU A 241 -6.20 11.33 8.47
C LEU A 241 -7.29 10.28 8.24
N GLY A 242 -6.95 9.17 7.62
CA GLY A 242 -7.89 8.10 7.35
C GLY A 242 -7.20 6.83 6.90
N THR A 243 -7.76 5.68 7.28
CA THR A 243 -7.29 4.35 6.88
C THR A 243 -8.45 3.45 6.48
N ALA A 244 -8.19 2.48 5.59
CA ALA A 244 -9.16 1.45 5.23
C ALA A 244 -8.45 0.14 4.88
N TYR A 245 -9.03 -0.99 5.31
CA TYR A 245 -8.61 -2.34 4.95
C TYR A 245 -9.58 -2.95 3.95
N PHE A 246 -9.07 -3.49 2.87
CA PHE A 246 -9.91 -4.07 1.83
C PHE A 246 -9.22 -5.22 1.10
N LEU A 247 -10.02 -6.14 0.57
CA LEU A 247 -9.53 -7.24 -0.26
C LEU A 247 -9.14 -6.72 -1.64
N VAL A 248 -7.87 -6.93 -1.98
CA VAL A 248 -7.29 -6.44 -3.25
C VAL A 248 -7.90 -7.19 -4.42
N PRO A 249 -8.42 -6.52 -5.46
CA PRO A 249 -9.00 -7.16 -6.64
C PRO A 249 -7.92 -7.70 -7.61
N ALA A 250 -6.87 -8.33 -7.10
CA ALA A 250 -5.79 -8.89 -7.88
C ALA A 250 -5.93 -10.41 -7.98
N GLU A 251 -5.87 -10.94 -9.20
CA GLU A 251 -5.75 -12.37 -9.44
C GLU A 251 -4.30 -12.80 -9.23
N GLY A 252 -3.95 -13.28 -8.03
CA GLY A 252 -2.61 -13.78 -7.83
C GLY A 252 -2.30 -14.22 -6.41
N ALA A 253 -1.28 -15.07 -6.28
CA ALA A 253 -0.88 -15.66 -5.01
C ALA A 253 -0.38 -14.60 -4.02
N ILE A 254 -0.75 -14.76 -2.75
CA ILE A 254 -0.19 -14.00 -1.62
C ILE A 254 1.35 -14.09 -1.60
N GLU A 255 1.91 -15.15 -2.20
CA GLU A 255 3.35 -15.43 -2.25
C GLU A 255 4.04 -14.83 -3.50
N ASP A 256 3.28 -14.48 -4.54
CA ASP A 256 3.82 -13.90 -5.79
C ASP A 256 3.54 -12.40 -5.82
N ALA A 257 4.54 -11.61 -5.41
CA ALA A 257 4.44 -10.15 -5.36
C ALA A 257 4.04 -9.52 -6.72
N GLY A 258 4.46 -10.13 -7.84
CA GLY A 258 4.12 -9.65 -9.17
C GLY A 258 2.65 -9.84 -9.55
N LYS A 259 1.98 -10.85 -8.97
CA LYS A 259 0.57 -11.17 -9.27
C LYS A 259 -0.41 -10.63 -8.23
N SER A 260 0.08 -10.22 -7.08
CA SER A 260 -0.72 -9.67 -5.98
C SER A 260 -0.93 -8.16 -6.08
N LYS A 261 -0.32 -7.50 -7.06
CA LYS A 261 -0.39 -6.05 -7.30
C LYS A 261 -1.45 -5.73 -8.35
N THR A 262 -2.23 -4.68 -8.10
CA THR A 262 -3.19 -4.09 -9.06
C THR A 262 -3.35 -2.61 -8.78
N THR A 263 -4.23 -1.95 -9.54
CA THR A 263 -4.53 -0.53 -9.40
C THR A 263 -6.02 -0.35 -9.11
N LEU A 264 -6.35 0.40 -8.05
CA LEU A 264 -7.71 0.90 -7.85
C LEU A 264 -7.96 2.06 -8.80
N ASN A 265 -9.18 2.16 -9.34
CA ASN A 265 -9.54 3.32 -10.17
C ASN A 265 -9.46 4.62 -9.36
N SER A 266 -9.86 4.59 -8.08
CA SER A 266 -9.75 5.74 -7.19
C SER A 266 -9.79 5.36 -5.72
N ALA A 267 -9.23 6.27 -4.88
CA ALA A 267 -9.44 6.31 -3.45
C ALA A 267 -9.73 7.77 -3.04
N THR A 268 -10.68 7.97 -2.14
CA THR A 268 -11.12 9.31 -1.71
C THR A 268 -11.12 9.41 -0.20
N LEU A 269 -10.44 10.43 0.34
CA LEU A 269 -10.53 10.82 1.74
C LEU A 269 -11.55 11.95 1.89
N LYS A 270 -12.54 11.78 2.74
CA LYS A 270 -13.45 12.85 3.13
C LYS A 270 -13.32 13.15 4.61
N ILE A 271 -13.04 14.40 4.96
CA ILE A 271 -12.94 14.87 6.34
C ILE A 271 -14.17 15.71 6.62
N LYS A 272 -14.95 15.31 7.61
CA LYS A 272 -16.22 15.93 7.93
C LYS A 272 -16.05 17.41 8.27
N GLY A 273 -16.75 18.26 7.53
CA GLY A 273 -16.72 19.71 7.73
C GLY A 273 -15.50 20.43 7.17
N ILE A 274 -14.55 19.70 6.52
CA ILE A 274 -13.29 20.30 6.03
C ILE A 274 -13.22 20.32 4.50
N ASN A 275 -13.20 19.16 3.85
CA ASN A 275 -12.84 19.07 2.43
C ASN A 275 -14.03 18.76 1.48
N GLY A 276 -15.25 19.07 1.86
CA GLY A 276 -16.46 19.03 1.01
C GLY A 276 -16.65 17.71 0.27
N GLU A 277 -16.30 17.67 -1.02
CA GLU A 277 -16.39 16.48 -1.87
C GLU A 277 -15.32 15.44 -1.54
N GLY A 278 -14.27 15.80 -0.83
CA GLY A 278 -13.16 14.94 -0.48
C GLY A 278 -11.93 15.10 -1.38
N LEU A 279 -10.81 14.55 -0.94
CA LEU A 279 -9.58 14.42 -1.71
C LEU A 279 -9.63 13.10 -2.47
N LYS A 280 -9.83 13.15 -3.78
CA LYS A 280 -9.83 11.97 -4.67
C LYS A 280 -8.47 11.78 -5.30
N VAL A 281 -7.96 10.56 -5.24
CA VAL A 281 -6.74 10.10 -5.91
C VAL A 281 -7.11 9.01 -6.88
N GLU A 282 -6.67 9.11 -8.11
CA GLU A 282 -6.93 8.12 -9.16
C GLU A 282 -5.72 7.21 -9.39
N ASN A 283 -5.97 6.03 -9.97
CA ASN A 283 -4.94 5.04 -10.32
C ASN A 283 -4.04 4.63 -9.14
N VAL A 284 -4.67 4.35 -7.99
CA VAL A 284 -3.96 4.04 -6.75
C VAL A 284 -3.42 2.62 -6.79
N PRO A 285 -2.09 2.42 -6.78
CA PRO A 285 -1.50 1.09 -6.76
C PRO A 285 -1.72 0.43 -5.40
N VAL A 286 -2.11 -0.84 -5.40
CA VAL A 286 -2.37 -1.64 -4.19
C VAL A 286 -1.85 -3.06 -4.34
N GLN A 287 -1.51 -3.69 -3.23
CA GLN A 287 -0.97 -5.03 -3.22
C GLN A 287 -1.36 -5.77 -1.93
N TRP A 288 -1.55 -7.09 -2.02
CA TRP A 288 -1.79 -7.96 -0.86
C TRP A 288 -0.63 -7.86 0.14
N ASN A 289 -0.96 -7.78 1.42
CA ASN A 289 -0.02 -7.66 2.53
C ASN A 289 0.83 -6.37 2.49
N TYR A 290 0.34 -5.31 1.83
CA TYR A 290 1.04 -4.03 1.70
C TYR A 290 0.18 -2.87 2.18
N ARG A 291 0.86 -1.79 2.56
CA ARG A 291 0.24 -0.49 2.78
C ARG A 291 0.48 0.40 1.56
N THR A 292 -0.55 1.09 1.13
CA THR A 292 -0.44 2.21 0.21
C THR A 292 -0.60 3.49 1.01
N ASN A 293 0.42 4.31 1.05
CA ASN A 293 0.39 5.59 1.72
C ASN A 293 0.19 6.72 0.70
N ILE A 294 -0.84 7.52 0.92
CA ILE A 294 -1.10 8.78 0.21
C ILE A 294 -0.75 9.86 1.22
N TYR A 295 0.31 10.61 0.98
CA TYR A 295 0.84 11.51 1.99
C TYR A 295 1.33 12.84 1.41
N GLY A 296 1.35 13.86 2.23
CA GLY A 296 1.76 15.21 1.88
C GLY A 296 1.00 16.26 2.69
N SER A 297 0.91 17.47 2.16
CA SER A 297 0.16 18.57 2.78
C SER A 297 -1.33 18.47 2.38
N LEU A 298 -2.06 17.49 2.91
CA LEU A 298 -3.41 17.14 2.46
C LEU A 298 -4.52 18.09 2.95
N LEU A 299 -4.25 18.96 3.93
CA LEU A 299 -5.23 19.87 4.52
C LEU A 299 -5.18 21.28 3.92
N THR A 300 -3.99 21.73 3.50
CA THR A 300 -3.81 23.07 2.91
C THR A 300 -3.67 23.02 1.40
N ALA A 301 -3.31 21.85 0.88
CA ALA A 301 -3.01 21.73 -0.53
C ALA A 301 -4.28 21.67 -1.37
N THR A 302 -4.33 22.52 -2.30
CA THR A 302 -4.97 22.29 -3.56
C THR A 302 -4.09 21.33 -4.39
N GLY A 303 -3.95 20.07 -3.94
CA GLY A 303 -3.41 19.00 -4.77
C GLY A 303 -1.95 18.52 -4.59
N ASN A 304 -1.27 18.82 -3.49
CA ASN A 304 0.08 18.29 -3.23
C ASN A 304 0.03 17.03 -2.39
N PHE A 305 0.14 15.85 -3.01
CA PHE A 305 0.22 14.58 -2.27
C PHE A 305 1.10 13.56 -3.01
N ASN A 306 1.67 12.64 -2.24
CA ASN A 306 2.48 11.53 -2.75
C ASN A 306 1.73 10.23 -2.55
N VAL A 307 1.89 9.29 -3.47
CA VAL A 307 1.36 7.93 -3.33
C VAL A 307 2.53 6.96 -3.30
N THR A 308 2.68 6.23 -2.20
CA THR A 308 3.76 5.25 -2.01
C THR A 308 3.20 3.92 -1.55
N ILE A 309 3.63 2.82 -2.16
CA ILE A 309 3.41 1.47 -1.63
C ILE A 309 4.57 1.13 -0.70
N VAL A 310 4.27 0.95 0.60
CA VAL A 310 5.26 0.53 1.57
C VAL A 310 5.03 -0.92 1.95
N PRO A 311 5.99 -1.81 1.72
CA PRO A 311 5.96 -3.17 2.21
C PRO A 311 6.27 -3.18 3.70
N ASP A 312 5.25 -3.11 4.50
CA ASP A 312 5.43 -3.13 5.95
C ASP A 312 5.65 -4.52 6.51
N TYR A 313 5.58 -5.52 5.65
CA TYR A 313 5.49 -6.89 6.08
C TYR A 313 6.62 -7.80 5.59
N ASP A 314 7.24 -7.55 4.43
CA ASP A 314 8.30 -8.43 3.89
C ASP A 314 9.36 -7.75 3.00
N GLY A 315 9.59 -6.46 3.06
CA GLY A 315 10.62 -5.77 2.25
C GLY A 315 10.12 -4.52 1.48
N SER A 316 10.96 -3.77 0.81
CA SER A 316 10.59 -2.46 0.24
C SER A 316 10.48 -2.44 -1.29
N HIS A 317 9.32 -1.98 -1.79
CA HIS A 317 9.20 -1.38 -3.11
C HIS A 317 8.57 0.00 -2.94
N ASN A 318 9.31 1.03 -3.28
CA ASN A 318 8.82 2.40 -3.31
C ASN A 318 8.58 2.76 -4.78
N GLU A 319 7.33 2.94 -5.18
CA GLU A 319 6.99 3.68 -6.37
C GLU A 319 6.40 5.01 -5.91
N GLU A 320 7.13 6.07 -6.12
CA GLU A 320 6.73 7.42 -5.74
C GLU A 320 6.14 8.13 -6.96
N VAL A 321 4.83 8.36 -6.96
CA VAL A 321 4.17 9.25 -7.92
C VAL A 321 3.94 10.57 -7.21
N LYS A 322 4.59 11.65 -7.67
CA LYS A 322 4.49 12.99 -7.10
C LYS A 322 3.70 13.88 -8.04
N THR A 323 2.40 14.01 -7.79
CA THR A 323 1.53 14.95 -8.51
C THR A 323 1.38 16.26 -7.74
N LYS A 324 1.60 17.39 -8.38
CA LYS A 324 1.40 18.73 -7.82
C LYS A 324 0.45 19.54 -8.70
N GLN A 325 -0.62 20.06 -8.09
CA GLN A 325 -1.45 21.07 -8.74
C GLN A 325 -0.89 22.46 -8.42
N VAL A 326 -0.82 23.29 -9.45
CA VAL A 326 -0.42 24.69 -9.34
C VAL A 326 -1.47 25.56 -10.02
N THR A 327 -1.61 26.79 -9.56
CA THR A 327 -2.61 27.69 -10.13
C THR A 327 -2.19 28.22 -11.48
N THR A 328 -0.94 28.63 -11.61
CA THR A 328 -0.38 29.24 -12.83
C THR A 328 0.86 28.49 -13.31
N VAL A 329 1.23 28.71 -14.58
CA VAL A 329 2.42 28.09 -15.19
C VAL A 329 3.73 28.53 -14.53
N ASP A 330 3.80 29.70 -13.93
CA ASP A 330 5.01 30.20 -13.24
C ASP A 330 5.39 29.37 -12.01
N GLN A 331 4.45 28.60 -11.49
CA GLN A 331 4.66 27.74 -10.31
C GLN A 331 5.16 26.34 -10.67
N VAL A 332 5.27 26.00 -11.95
CA VAL A 332 5.67 24.66 -12.42
C VAL A 332 7.11 24.36 -12.03
N ASP A 333 8.01 25.32 -12.17
CA ASP A 333 9.42 25.20 -11.79
C ASP A 333 9.57 24.81 -10.30
N GLU A 334 8.96 25.60 -9.40
CA GLU A 334 8.99 25.31 -7.95
C GLU A 334 8.34 23.96 -7.62
N ALA A 335 7.29 23.59 -8.35
CA ALA A 335 6.65 22.28 -8.17
C ALA A 335 7.61 21.14 -8.47
N ILE A 336 8.30 21.19 -9.61
CA ILE A 336 9.29 20.19 -10.02
C ILE A 336 10.49 20.22 -9.07
N GLN A 337 11.00 21.38 -8.67
CA GLN A 337 12.09 21.50 -7.68
C GLN A 337 11.74 20.86 -6.34
N SER A 338 10.47 20.90 -5.94
CA SER A 338 10.00 20.23 -4.73
C SER A 338 9.81 18.72 -4.90
N GLY A 339 10.18 18.17 -6.07
CA GLY A 339 10.18 16.74 -6.38
C GLY A 339 8.91 16.23 -7.05
N ALA A 340 8.05 17.09 -7.63
CA ALA A 340 6.91 16.64 -8.41
C ALA A 340 7.38 16.03 -9.74
N THR A 341 6.81 14.86 -10.09
CA THR A 341 6.98 14.20 -11.39
C THR A 341 5.77 14.43 -12.30
N GLU A 342 4.66 14.87 -11.75
CA GLU A 342 3.48 15.31 -12.48
C GLU A 342 3.02 16.65 -11.94
N VAL A 343 2.84 17.63 -12.82
CA VAL A 343 2.36 18.98 -12.48
C VAL A 343 1.11 19.29 -13.27
N ILE A 344 0.03 19.68 -12.58
CA ILE A 344 -1.26 20.06 -13.17
C ILE A 344 -1.47 21.55 -12.94
N VAL A 345 -1.45 22.34 -14.01
CA VAL A 345 -1.84 23.75 -13.98
C VAL A 345 -3.36 23.85 -14.01
N THR A 346 -3.97 24.61 -13.09
CA THR A 346 -5.43 24.67 -12.96
C THR A 346 -6.08 25.86 -13.66
N GLU A 347 -5.34 26.97 -13.88
CA GLU A 347 -5.82 28.14 -14.63
C GLU A 347 -5.12 28.24 -15.98
N ALA A 348 -5.92 28.42 -17.04
CA ALA A 348 -5.38 28.65 -18.37
C ALA A 348 -4.60 29.97 -18.41
N PRO A 349 -3.38 30.00 -18.99
CA PRO A 349 -2.64 31.24 -19.20
C PRO A 349 -3.45 32.23 -20.06
N LYS A 350 -3.42 33.51 -19.70
CA LYS A 350 -4.14 34.58 -20.38
C LYS A 350 -3.26 35.41 -21.34
N GLU A 351 -1.95 35.24 -21.20
CA GLU A 351 -0.93 35.88 -22.05
C GLU A 351 0.18 34.81 -22.31
N ASP A 352 1.05 35.11 -23.29
CA ASP A 352 2.15 34.22 -23.64
C ASP A 352 2.99 33.92 -22.39
N ALA A 353 3.25 32.65 -22.15
CA ALA A 353 3.84 32.17 -20.91
C ALA A 353 5.02 31.23 -21.14
N THR A 354 5.97 31.23 -20.22
CA THR A 354 7.12 30.36 -20.23
C THR A 354 7.07 29.41 -19.01
N ILE A 355 7.26 28.13 -19.26
CA ILE A 355 7.42 27.09 -18.24
C ILE A 355 8.89 26.72 -18.22
N THR A 356 9.53 26.90 -17.08
CA THR A 356 10.93 26.56 -16.87
C THR A 356 11.04 25.19 -16.22
N ILE A 357 11.83 24.28 -16.80
CA ILE A 357 12.07 22.94 -16.28
C ILE A 357 13.41 22.96 -15.52
N PRO A 358 13.41 22.73 -14.20
CA PRO A 358 14.62 22.76 -13.40
C PRO A 358 15.50 21.52 -13.58
N LYS A 359 16.80 21.67 -13.35
CA LYS A 359 17.80 20.61 -13.32
C LYS A 359 18.04 20.17 -11.88
N VAL A 360 17.21 19.32 -11.32
CA VAL A 360 17.27 18.97 -9.87
C VAL A 360 17.40 17.49 -9.57
N PHE A 361 17.64 16.65 -10.53
CA PHE A 361 17.54 15.20 -10.33
C PHE A 361 18.91 14.52 -10.18
N GLU A 362 18.96 13.50 -9.31
CA GLU A 362 20.17 12.69 -9.12
C GLU A 362 20.42 11.80 -10.35
N GLN A 363 21.68 11.54 -10.64
CA GLN A 363 22.19 10.92 -11.87
C GLN A 363 21.67 9.49 -12.15
N ASP A 364 21.09 8.80 -11.18
CA ASP A 364 20.73 7.38 -11.29
C ASP A 364 19.24 7.11 -11.54
N ASN A 365 18.42 8.14 -11.74
CA ASN A 365 16.99 7.98 -12.02
C ASN A 365 16.64 8.55 -13.40
N GLU A 366 16.14 7.70 -14.28
CA GLU A 366 15.41 8.10 -15.48
C GLU A 366 14.18 8.90 -15.04
N THR A 367 14.32 10.21 -14.93
CA THR A 367 13.25 11.04 -14.37
C THR A 367 12.38 11.55 -15.48
N ALA A 368 11.17 11.02 -15.54
CA ALA A 368 10.11 11.53 -16.39
C ALA A 368 9.30 12.60 -15.65
N VAL A 369 8.96 13.70 -16.34
CA VAL A 369 8.09 14.76 -15.84
C VAL A 369 6.89 14.91 -16.75
N SER A 370 5.68 14.95 -16.17
CA SER A 370 4.43 15.21 -16.89
C SER A 370 3.87 16.58 -16.47
N ILE A 371 3.53 17.42 -17.46
CA ILE A 371 2.94 18.74 -17.23
C ILE A 371 1.61 18.80 -17.96
N SER A 372 0.54 19.04 -17.21
CA SER A 372 -0.81 19.24 -17.75
C SER A 372 -1.20 20.70 -17.66
N ILE A 373 -1.59 21.27 -18.80
CA ILE A 373 -1.94 22.69 -18.93
C ILE A 373 -3.37 22.77 -19.47
N PRO A 374 -4.26 23.61 -18.91
CA PRO A 374 -5.60 23.83 -19.48
C PRO A 374 -5.54 24.36 -20.92
N ALA A 375 -6.58 24.05 -21.69
CA ALA A 375 -6.71 24.55 -23.05
C ALA A 375 -6.52 26.09 -23.11
N THR A 376 -5.66 26.57 -24.02
CA THR A 376 -5.31 27.97 -24.14
C THR A 376 -5.12 28.38 -25.59
N THR A 377 -5.33 29.69 -25.88
CA THR A 377 -5.08 30.28 -27.18
C THR A 377 -3.79 31.10 -27.25
N VAL A 378 -3.07 31.23 -26.14
CA VAL A 378 -1.81 31.95 -26.06
C VAL A 378 -0.63 31.05 -26.37
N ALA A 379 0.56 31.58 -26.62
CA ALA A 379 1.76 30.81 -26.86
C ALA A 379 2.35 30.33 -25.55
N ILE A 380 2.81 29.06 -25.52
CA ILE A 380 3.52 28.45 -24.40
C ILE A 380 4.93 28.15 -24.85
N THR A 381 5.91 28.59 -24.10
CA THR A 381 7.32 28.19 -24.24
C THR A 381 7.73 27.27 -23.10
N ILE A 382 8.36 26.16 -23.40
CA ILE A 382 8.94 25.25 -22.40
C ILE A 382 10.44 25.27 -22.59
N GLU A 383 11.16 25.64 -21.56
CA GLU A 383 12.59 25.80 -21.62
C GLU A 383 13.31 25.23 -20.38
N GLU A 384 14.59 24.97 -20.52
CA GLU A 384 15.44 24.50 -19.45
C GLU A 384 15.85 25.65 -18.52
N ASN A 385 15.83 25.39 -17.19
CA ASN A 385 16.42 26.30 -16.24
C ASN A 385 17.98 26.22 -16.34
N THR A 386 18.57 27.26 -16.87
CA THR A 386 20.03 27.33 -17.09
C THR A 386 20.81 27.77 -15.85
N GLN A 387 20.14 28.10 -14.75
CA GLN A 387 20.79 28.72 -13.60
C GLN A 387 21.29 27.74 -12.53
N GLU A 388 20.82 26.49 -12.52
CA GLU A 388 21.25 25.50 -11.50
C GLU A 388 21.55 24.13 -12.08
N ALA A 389 22.56 23.49 -11.48
CA ALA A 389 23.27 22.29 -11.83
C ALA A 389 22.46 21.04 -12.16
N GLN A 390 22.81 20.29 -12.97
CA GLN A 390 23.46 19.06 -13.35
C GLN A 390 22.64 18.18 -14.30
N TYR A 391 21.30 17.95 -14.16
CA TYR A 391 20.55 17.07 -15.07
C TYR A 391 19.15 17.64 -15.36
N ALA A 392 18.79 17.73 -16.65
CA ALA A 392 17.41 17.95 -17.09
C ALA A 392 16.67 16.59 -17.10
N PRO A 393 15.33 16.56 -16.97
CA PRO A 393 14.58 15.32 -17.16
C PRO A 393 14.79 14.79 -18.58
N GLU A 394 15.07 13.48 -18.70
CA GLU A 394 15.26 12.84 -20.01
C GLU A 394 13.93 12.71 -20.77
N GLU A 395 12.81 12.59 -20.06
CA GLU A 395 11.48 12.49 -20.64
C GLU A 395 10.54 13.57 -20.08
N VAL A 396 9.90 14.32 -20.96
CA VAL A 396 8.89 15.34 -20.61
C VAL A 396 7.61 15.07 -21.39
N THR A 397 6.50 14.81 -20.68
CA THR A 397 5.18 14.69 -21.27
C THR A 397 4.39 15.99 -21.07
N ILE A 398 3.87 16.55 -22.15
CA ILE A 398 3.10 17.78 -22.13
C ILE A 398 1.67 17.47 -22.55
N THR A 399 0.73 17.68 -21.64
CA THR A 399 -0.70 17.55 -21.89
C THR A 399 -1.33 18.94 -22.00
N ALA A 400 -1.74 19.33 -23.21
CA ALA A 400 -2.49 20.54 -23.44
C ALA A 400 -3.62 20.23 -24.44
N PRO A 401 -4.89 20.22 -24.02
CA PRO A 401 -6.01 19.77 -24.87
C PRO A 401 -6.11 20.54 -26.18
N THR A 402 -5.90 21.83 -26.14
CA THR A 402 -5.80 22.66 -27.32
C THR A 402 -4.87 23.85 -27.02
N THR A 403 -3.85 24.06 -27.86
CA THR A 403 -2.95 25.21 -27.71
C THR A 403 -2.59 25.83 -29.07
N SER A 404 -2.42 27.14 -29.14
CA SER A 404 -2.11 27.82 -30.37
C SER A 404 -0.69 27.50 -30.84
N ASN A 405 0.29 27.80 -30.02
CA ASN A 405 1.70 27.66 -30.33
C ASN A 405 2.42 27.09 -29.10
N LEU A 406 3.20 26.05 -29.34
CA LEU A 406 4.06 25.45 -28.34
C LEU A 406 5.51 25.50 -28.82
N THR A 407 6.38 26.19 -28.10
CA THR A 407 7.82 26.22 -28.33
C THR A 407 8.53 25.35 -27.33
N ILE A 408 9.37 24.44 -27.78
CA ILE A 408 10.14 23.49 -26.96
C ILE A 408 11.62 23.82 -27.11
N ASN A 409 12.21 24.24 -26.00
CA ASN A 409 13.63 24.60 -25.89
C ASN A 409 14.30 23.74 -24.80
N LEU A 410 14.24 22.42 -24.95
CA LEU A 410 14.76 21.43 -24.03
C LEU A 410 15.82 20.56 -24.74
N PRO A 411 17.13 20.85 -24.59
CA PRO A 411 18.18 20.04 -25.19
C PRO A 411 18.26 18.64 -24.56
N ASN A 412 18.61 17.63 -25.36
CA ASN A 412 18.81 16.24 -24.95
C ASN A 412 17.59 15.58 -24.26
N SER A 413 16.38 16.07 -24.53
CA SER A 413 15.16 15.52 -23.93
C SER A 413 14.25 14.87 -24.96
N THR A 414 13.54 13.84 -24.55
CA THR A 414 12.41 13.28 -25.28
C THR A 414 11.12 13.94 -24.82
N VAL A 415 10.45 14.68 -25.71
CA VAL A 415 9.22 15.37 -25.39
C VAL A 415 8.04 14.68 -26.08
N THR A 416 7.11 14.20 -25.28
CA THR A 416 5.86 13.57 -25.75
C THR A 416 4.70 14.56 -25.64
N LEU A 417 4.00 14.79 -26.74
CA LEU A 417 2.78 15.60 -26.75
C LEU A 417 1.58 14.71 -26.41
N ASN A 418 0.80 15.16 -25.44
CA ASN A 418 -0.46 14.53 -25.08
C ASN A 418 -1.55 15.61 -25.04
N GLY A 419 -2.68 15.37 -25.71
CA GLY A 419 -3.74 16.37 -25.82
C GLY A 419 -4.53 16.17 -27.12
N GLU A 420 -5.41 17.13 -27.46
CA GLU A 420 -6.27 17.00 -28.65
C GLU A 420 -5.65 17.66 -29.89
N SER A 421 -5.17 18.89 -29.77
CA SER A 421 -4.65 19.63 -30.94
C SER A 421 -3.68 20.76 -30.59
N TYR A 422 -2.70 20.95 -31.49
CA TYR A 422 -1.72 22.04 -31.47
C TYR A 422 -1.72 22.73 -32.84
N THR A 423 -1.73 24.06 -32.88
CA THR A 423 -1.64 24.79 -34.15
C THR A 423 -0.20 24.74 -34.66
N THR A 424 0.77 25.15 -33.84
CA THR A 424 2.18 25.09 -34.20
C THR A 424 2.99 24.53 -33.04
N VAL A 425 3.88 23.58 -33.35
CA VAL A 425 4.90 23.10 -32.43
C VAL A 425 6.27 23.38 -33.00
N THR A 426 7.08 24.14 -32.29
CA THR A 426 8.44 24.53 -32.70
C THR A 426 9.45 23.95 -31.73
N ALA A 427 10.37 23.10 -32.22
CA ALA A 427 11.52 22.62 -31.47
C ALA A 427 12.75 23.46 -31.83
N THR A 428 13.37 24.13 -30.85
CA THR A 428 14.42 25.12 -31.07
C THR A 428 15.81 24.66 -30.68
N THR A 429 15.96 23.45 -30.13
CA THR A 429 17.25 22.90 -29.70
C THR A 429 17.64 21.66 -30.46
N ALA A 430 18.93 21.49 -30.68
CA ALA A 430 19.50 20.25 -31.20
C ALA A 430 19.36 19.12 -30.17
N ASP A 431 19.34 17.87 -30.68
CA ASP A 431 19.34 16.65 -29.88
C ASP A 431 18.10 16.44 -29.00
N ASN A 432 16.96 17.05 -29.33
CA ASN A 432 15.67 16.67 -28.75
C ASN A 432 14.90 15.70 -29.66
N THR A 433 14.06 14.87 -29.06
CA THR A 433 13.14 13.98 -29.74
C THR A 433 11.72 14.40 -29.44
N LEU A 434 10.94 14.71 -30.49
CA LEU A 434 9.53 15.04 -30.35
C LEU A 434 8.68 13.83 -30.72
N ILE A 435 7.86 13.33 -29.79
CA ILE A 435 6.91 12.25 -30.00
C ILE A 435 5.50 12.81 -30.09
N ILE A 436 4.83 12.56 -31.20
CA ILE A 436 3.43 12.93 -31.44
C ILE A 436 2.63 11.62 -31.50
N PRO A 437 1.91 11.23 -30.45
CA PRO A 437 1.14 9.99 -30.41
C PRO A 437 0.00 9.98 -31.44
N GLU A 438 -0.48 8.78 -31.77
CA GLU A 438 -1.64 8.61 -32.63
C GLU A 438 -2.89 9.28 -31.99
N GLY A 439 -3.59 10.11 -32.78
CA GLY A 439 -4.76 10.87 -32.34
C GLY A 439 -4.48 12.31 -31.95
N VAL A 440 -3.23 12.68 -31.68
CA VAL A 440 -2.85 14.10 -31.43
C VAL A 440 -2.70 14.83 -32.78
N LYS A 441 -3.39 15.97 -32.92
CA LYS A 441 -3.35 16.78 -34.14
C LYS A 441 -2.33 17.91 -33.97
N VAL A 442 -1.42 18.03 -34.93
CA VAL A 442 -0.49 19.17 -35.02
C VAL A 442 -0.57 19.71 -36.46
N GLU A 443 -0.98 21.00 -36.64
CA GLU A 443 -1.11 21.59 -37.94
C GLU A 443 0.24 21.90 -38.57
N THR A 444 1.19 22.38 -37.78
CA THR A 444 2.54 22.73 -38.24
C THR A 444 3.59 22.31 -37.23
N VAL A 445 4.60 21.56 -37.67
CA VAL A 445 5.80 21.27 -36.89
C VAL A 445 6.98 22.00 -37.53
N SER A 446 7.75 22.72 -36.75
CA SER A 446 8.94 23.46 -37.18
C SER A 446 10.16 23.05 -36.34
N TYR A 447 11.28 22.88 -37.00
CA TYR A 447 12.59 22.65 -36.37
C TYR A 447 13.51 23.81 -36.80
N THR A 448 14.19 24.43 -35.84
CA THR A 448 15.11 25.52 -36.09
C THR A 448 16.50 25.22 -35.52
#